data_00315a84c47294f188c652e6ecf804a1
#
_entry.id   00315a84c47294f188c652e6ecf804a1
#
_cell.length_a   1.000
_cell.length_b   1.000
_cell.length_c   1.000
_cell.angle_alpha   90.00
_cell.angle_beta   90.00
_cell.angle_gamma   90.00
#
_symmetry.space_group_name_H-M   'P 1'
#
loop_
_entity.id
_entity.type
_entity.pdbx_description
1 polymer ?
#
loop_
_entity_poly.entity_id
_entity_poly.type
_entity_poly.pdbx_seq_one_letter_code
_entity_poly.pdbx_strand_id
1 'polypeptide(L)'
;MNNLTDDKRMLVYGPKSPHTDIFCFSTTRYGGCSKGNYASFNCNHYCGDVPDKVERNRELLCSLLPVRPRMLVVPHQTHDTVVKVVDEAFLRLSSEEQLKQLEGVDALVSDMDQVCLCISTADCIPVLCYDTRRKVIAAIHAGWRGTVKRIVEKTLDKMAALYGTKGEDVQAYIGPGISLNAFEVGDEVYEAFEAAGFDMACIARRDEKWHLDLWEANRIQLLSKGVKKENVEVTGICTYQNYTDFFSARRL
;
A
#
# COMPACT_ATOMS: atom_id res chain seq x y z
N MET A 1 -10.40 2.13 -14.36
CA MET A 1 -11.33 1.04 -13.96
C MET A 1 -10.50 -0.04 -13.30
N ASN A 2 -10.89 -0.45 -12.10
CA ASN A 2 -10.23 -1.54 -11.39
C ASN A 2 -10.72 -2.86 -12.00
N ASN A 3 -9.84 -3.63 -12.60
CA ASN A 3 -10.18 -4.91 -13.21
C ASN A 3 -9.64 -6.05 -12.36
N LEU A 4 -10.56 -6.83 -11.79
CA LEU A 4 -10.20 -8.13 -11.21
C LEU A 4 -9.80 -9.06 -12.34
N THR A 5 -8.67 -9.77 -12.20
CA THR A 5 -8.26 -10.79 -13.17
C THR A 5 -9.26 -11.95 -13.22
N ASP A 6 -9.36 -12.67 -14.35
CA ASP A 6 -10.32 -13.77 -14.53
C ASP A 6 -10.16 -14.86 -13.46
N ASP A 7 -8.94 -15.09 -13.01
CA ASP A 7 -8.61 -16.03 -11.95
C ASP A 7 -8.79 -15.45 -10.52
N LYS A 8 -9.26 -14.21 -10.42
CA LYS A 8 -9.51 -13.46 -9.18
C LYS A 8 -8.30 -13.25 -8.27
N ARG A 9 -7.08 -13.47 -8.75
CA ARG A 9 -5.85 -13.36 -7.93
C ARG A 9 -5.38 -11.93 -7.74
N MET A 10 -5.66 -11.05 -8.71
CA MET A 10 -5.20 -9.67 -8.67
C MET A 10 -6.30 -8.69 -9.05
N LEU A 11 -6.33 -7.58 -8.36
CA LEU A 11 -7.04 -6.37 -8.73
C LEU A 11 -6.03 -5.43 -9.39
N VAL A 12 -6.15 -5.25 -10.70
CA VAL A 12 -5.23 -4.42 -11.48
C VAL A 12 -5.78 -3.00 -11.57
N TYR A 13 -4.93 -2.03 -11.27
CA TYR A 13 -5.25 -0.61 -11.43
C TYR A 13 -4.86 -0.18 -12.83
N GLY A 14 -5.82 0.40 -13.54
CA GLY A 14 -5.55 0.90 -14.89
C GLY A 14 -4.76 2.21 -14.85
N PRO A 15 -3.64 2.32 -15.56
CA PRO A 15 -3.09 3.62 -15.83
C PRO A 15 -4.10 4.41 -16.68
N LYS A 16 -4.32 5.68 -16.34
CA LYS A 16 -5.16 6.58 -17.15
C LYS A 16 -4.54 6.87 -18.54
N SER A 17 -3.29 6.46 -18.75
CA SER A 17 -2.57 6.56 -20.03
C SER A 17 -2.15 5.18 -20.54
N PRO A 18 -2.41 4.83 -21.80
CA PRO A 18 -2.04 3.53 -22.37
C PRO A 18 -0.53 3.32 -22.60
N HIS A 19 0.30 4.31 -22.28
CA HIS A 19 1.75 4.30 -22.53
C HIS A 19 2.58 4.25 -21.25
N THR A 20 2.10 3.61 -20.20
CA THR A 20 2.87 3.50 -18.96
C THR A 20 3.60 2.15 -18.90
N ASP A 21 4.90 2.21 -18.70
CA ASP A 21 5.77 1.04 -18.43
C ASP A 21 5.59 0.52 -16.99
N ILE A 22 4.45 0.81 -16.35
CA ILE A 22 4.16 0.47 -14.97
C ILE A 22 2.98 -0.48 -14.86
N PHE A 23 3.09 -1.42 -13.94
CA PHE A 23 2.01 -2.33 -13.57
C PHE A 23 1.67 -2.18 -12.09
N CYS A 24 0.48 -1.65 -11.79
CA CYS A 24 -0.02 -1.42 -10.43
C CYS A 24 -1.14 -2.40 -10.09
N PHE A 25 -1.07 -3.04 -8.93
CA PHE A 25 -2.05 -4.05 -8.54
C PHE A 25 -2.12 -4.22 -7.02
N SER A 26 -3.21 -4.85 -6.55
CA SER A 26 -3.30 -5.52 -5.25
C SER A 26 -3.59 -6.99 -5.46
N THR A 27 -2.96 -7.87 -4.68
CA THR A 27 -3.35 -9.28 -4.66
C THR A 27 -4.64 -9.45 -3.86
N THR A 28 -5.43 -10.44 -4.24
CA THR A 28 -6.50 -10.97 -3.40
C THR A 28 -5.95 -12.11 -2.54
N ARG A 29 -6.81 -12.77 -1.77
CA ARG A 29 -6.42 -13.97 -1.01
C ARG A 29 -6.55 -15.28 -1.79
N TYR A 30 -6.93 -15.24 -3.10
CA TYR A 30 -7.17 -16.43 -3.90
C TYR A 30 -5.91 -17.02 -4.53
N GLY A 31 -5.94 -18.34 -4.72
CA GLY A 31 -5.04 -19.08 -5.62
C GLY A 31 -3.66 -19.38 -5.09
N GLY A 32 -3.39 -19.11 -3.81
CA GLY A 32 -2.13 -19.49 -3.16
C GLY A 32 -2.18 -20.86 -2.47
N CYS A 33 -1.13 -21.19 -1.73
CA CYS A 33 -0.96 -22.48 -1.05
C CYS A 33 -0.96 -22.41 0.49
N SER A 34 -1.08 -21.21 1.08
CA SER A 34 -1.18 -21.02 2.52
C SER A 34 -2.50 -21.57 3.06
N LYS A 35 -2.58 -21.88 4.38
CA LYS A 35 -3.75 -22.48 5.03
C LYS A 35 -4.16 -21.70 6.26
N GLY A 36 -5.32 -22.05 6.83
CA GLY A 36 -5.85 -21.40 8.03
C GLY A 36 -6.13 -19.92 7.80
N ASN A 37 -5.73 -19.07 8.73
CA ASN A 37 -5.94 -17.63 8.65
C ASN A 37 -5.23 -16.97 7.45
N TYR A 38 -4.18 -17.61 6.92
CA TYR A 38 -3.39 -17.15 5.78
C TYR A 38 -3.88 -17.71 4.42
N ALA A 39 -5.00 -18.44 4.43
CA ALA A 39 -5.53 -19.03 3.20
C ALA A 39 -6.05 -17.95 2.26
N SER A 40 -5.51 -17.93 1.03
CA SER A 40 -4.51 -18.84 0.52
C SER A 40 -3.26 -18.14 -0.04
N PHE A 41 -3.36 -16.89 -0.55
CA PHE A 41 -2.32 -16.19 -1.31
C PHE A 41 -1.57 -15.17 -0.45
N ASN A 42 -1.14 -15.59 0.76
CA ASN A 42 -0.32 -14.74 1.61
C ASN A 42 1.12 -14.67 1.09
N CYS A 43 1.61 -13.46 0.85
CA CYS A 43 2.98 -13.16 0.40
C CYS A 43 3.84 -12.49 1.49
N ASN A 44 3.31 -12.37 2.73
CA ASN A 44 4.00 -11.72 3.84
C ASN A 44 4.73 -12.75 4.72
N HIS A 45 6.05 -12.60 4.87
CA HIS A 45 6.85 -13.46 5.76
C HIS A 45 6.71 -13.13 7.25
N TYR A 46 6.23 -11.92 7.57
CA TYR A 46 6.29 -11.38 8.94
C TYR A 46 5.03 -11.62 9.75
N CYS A 47 4.04 -12.33 9.22
CA CYS A 47 2.76 -12.56 9.89
C CYS A 47 2.65 -13.92 10.60
N GLY A 48 3.68 -14.77 10.54
CA GLY A 48 3.71 -16.08 11.21
C GLY A 48 3.18 -17.25 10.38
N ASP A 49 3.01 -17.09 9.06
CA ASP A 49 2.71 -18.20 8.15
C ASP A 49 3.95 -19.09 7.90
N VAL A 50 3.74 -20.26 7.33
CA VAL A 50 4.80 -21.21 6.98
C VAL A 50 5.70 -20.62 5.88
N PRO A 51 7.02 -20.42 6.13
CA PRO A 51 7.92 -19.75 5.19
C PRO A 51 7.90 -20.32 3.77
N ASP A 52 7.95 -21.64 3.62
CA ASP A 52 7.93 -22.32 2.31
C ASP A 52 6.66 -22.00 1.50
N LYS A 53 5.52 -21.81 2.18
CA LYS A 53 4.27 -21.45 1.50
C LYS A 53 4.28 -20.01 1.04
N VAL A 54 4.80 -19.12 1.87
CA VAL A 54 4.96 -17.71 1.51
C VAL A 54 5.88 -17.58 0.30
N GLU A 55 7.00 -18.31 0.28
CA GLU A 55 7.92 -18.29 -0.85
C GLU A 55 7.27 -18.81 -2.13
N ARG A 56 6.56 -19.93 -2.08
CA ARG A 56 5.79 -20.44 -3.23
C ARG A 56 4.73 -19.44 -3.72
N ASN A 57 4.06 -18.76 -2.81
CA ASN A 57 3.12 -17.70 -3.19
C ASN A 57 3.82 -16.54 -3.88
N ARG A 58 5.01 -16.13 -3.42
CA ARG A 58 5.83 -15.09 -4.06
C ARG A 58 6.31 -15.50 -5.44
N GLU A 59 6.76 -16.74 -5.60
CA GLU A 59 7.12 -17.28 -6.92
C GLU A 59 5.94 -17.29 -7.87
N LEU A 60 4.76 -17.71 -7.37
CA LEU A 60 3.51 -17.65 -8.13
C LEU A 60 3.16 -16.21 -8.52
N LEU A 61 3.27 -15.25 -7.58
CA LEU A 61 3.05 -13.84 -7.88
C LEU A 61 3.96 -13.37 -9.01
N CYS A 62 5.27 -13.66 -8.93
CA CYS A 62 6.21 -13.30 -9.99
C CYS A 62 5.83 -13.88 -11.37
N SER A 63 5.24 -15.08 -11.40
CA SER A 63 4.80 -15.72 -12.65
C SER A 63 3.53 -15.12 -13.25
N LEU A 64 2.73 -14.41 -12.44
CA LEU A 64 1.50 -13.75 -12.87
C LEU A 64 1.74 -12.33 -13.42
N LEU A 65 2.90 -11.75 -13.15
CA LEU A 65 3.22 -10.40 -13.60
C LEU A 65 3.58 -10.37 -15.09
N PRO A 66 3.22 -9.30 -15.83
CA PRO A 66 3.53 -9.18 -17.27
C PRO A 66 5.01 -9.31 -17.59
N VAL A 67 5.85 -8.82 -16.67
CA VAL A 67 7.30 -8.97 -16.70
C VAL A 67 7.74 -9.51 -15.36
N ARG A 68 8.52 -10.60 -15.36
CA ARG A 68 9.07 -11.15 -14.10
C ARG A 68 10.01 -10.12 -13.48
N PRO A 69 9.74 -9.67 -12.25
CA PRO A 69 10.61 -8.69 -11.61
C PRO A 69 11.98 -9.30 -11.27
N ARG A 70 13.00 -8.45 -11.32
CA ARG A 70 14.34 -8.77 -10.81
C ARG A 70 14.30 -9.02 -9.30
N MET A 71 13.43 -8.27 -8.59
CA MET A 71 13.26 -8.39 -7.16
C MET A 71 11.83 -8.01 -6.72
N LEU A 72 11.26 -8.78 -5.80
CA LEU A 72 10.14 -8.38 -4.96
C LEU A 72 10.71 -7.79 -3.65
N VAL A 73 10.48 -6.51 -3.41
CA VAL A 73 10.92 -5.83 -2.18
C VAL A 73 9.76 -5.73 -1.23
N VAL A 74 9.80 -6.50 -0.13
CA VAL A 74 8.75 -6.58 0.88
C VAL A 74 9.34 -6.22 2.24
N PRO A 75 8.99 -5.06 2.83
CA PRO A 75 9.53 -4.61 4.11
C PRO A 75 8.86 -5.30 5.30
N HIS A 76 9.52 -5.26 6.46
CA HIS A 76 8.90 -5.53 7.75
C HIS A 76 8.24 -4.25 8.26
N GLN A 77 6.95 -4.11 8.04
CA GLN A 77 6.15 -2.94 8.37
C GLN A 77 5.82 -2.92 9.86
N THR A 78 6.00 -1.78 10.50
CA THR A 78 5.76 -1.59 11.94
C THR A 78 4.75 -0.49 12.26
N HIS A 79 4.01 -0.03 11.25
CA HIS A 79 3.01 1.03 11.34
C HIS A 79 3.62 2.38 11.73
N ASP A 80 4.82 2.66 11.26
CA ASP A 80 5.49 3.95 11.43
C ASP A 80 5.56 4.74 10.10
N THR A 81 6.56 5.60 9.91
CA THR A 81 6.68 6.46 8.73
C THR A 81 8.05 6.41 8.08
N VAL A 82 8.77 5.31 8.26
CA VAL A 82 10.07 5.14 7.63
C VAL A 82 9.89 4.87 6.14
N VAL A 83 10.53 5.71 5.32
CA VAL A 83 10.52 5.61 3.85
C VAL A 83 11.89 5.15 3.38
N LYS A 84 11.97 3.97 2.77
CA LYS A 84 13.19 3.40 2.19
C LYS A 84 13.26 3.64 0.69
N VAL A 85 14.42 4.10 0.23
CA VAL A 85 14.75 4.15 -1.20
C VAL A 85 15.36 2.82 -1.61
N VAL A 86 14.82 2.25 -2.69
CA VAL A 86 15.30 1.03 -3.33
C VAL A 86 15.99 1.45 -4.61
N ASP A 87 17.28 1.62 -4.54
CA ASP A 87 18.18 2.03 -5.61
C ASP A 87 19.16 0.90 -5.99
N GLU A 88 20.04 1.15 -6.93
CA GLU A 88 21.03 0.17 -7.37
C GLU A 88 21.98 -0.23 -6.21
N ALA A 89 22.28 0.70 -5.28
CA ALA A 89 23.12 0.39 -4.12
C ALA A 89 22.42 -0.62 -3.20
N PHE A 90 21.11 -0.43 -2.94
CA PHE A 90 20.30 -1.38 -2.19
C PHE A 90 20.22 -2.76 -2.89
N LEU A 91 20.04 -2.78 -4.21
CA LEU A 91 19.91 -4.03 -4.98
C LEU A 91 21.20 -4.88 -5.00
N ARG A 92 22.37 -4.26 -4.77
CA ARG A 92 23.68 -4.94 -4.69
C ARG A 92 24.00 -5.49 -3.31
N LEU A 93 23.25 -5.15 -2.29
CA LEU A 93 23.45 -5.66 -0.94
C LEU A 93 23.18 -7.16 -0.87
N SER A 94 23.82 -7.83 0.08
CA SER A 94 23.45 -9.20 0.45
C SER A 94 22.02 -9.29 0.97
N SER A 95 21.41 -10.46 0.88
CA SER A 95 20.04 -10.66 1.38
C SER A 95 19.90 -10.30 2.87
N GLU A 96 20.93 -10.58 3.67
CA GLU A 96 20.94 -10.24 5.10
C GLU A 96 20.94 -8.72 5.32
N GLU A 97 21.75 -7.99 4.56
CA GLU A 97 21.81 -6.52 4.63
C GLU A 97 20.51 -5.88 4.14
N GLN A 98 19.92 -6.43 3.07
CA GLN A 98 18.61 -5.97 2.58
C GLN A 98 17.53 -6.13 3.65
N LEU A 99 17.46 -7.30 4.31
CA LEU A 99 16.51 -7.54 5.39
C LEU A 99 16.69 -6.54 6.55
N LYS A 100 17.94 -6.27 6.97
CA LYS A 100 18.23 -5.26 8.00
C LYS A 100 17.77 -3.86 7.60
N GLN A 101 17.92 -3.49 6.32
CA GLN A 101 17.50 -2.18 5.82
C GLN A 101 15.99 -2.05 5.58
N LEU A 102 15.27 -3.17 5.52
CA LEU A 102 13.82 -3.24 5.37
C LEU A 102 13.08 -3.37 6.70
N GLU A 103 13.82 -3.48 7.82
CA GLU A 103 13.24 -3.53 9.16
C GLU A 103 12.60 -2.20 9.53
N GLY A 104 11.34 -2.22 9.97
CA GLY A 104 10.59 -1.03 10.39
C GLY A 104 10.22 -0.06 9.26
N VAL A 105 10.26 -0.51 8.01
CA VAL A 105 9.95 0.32 6.84
C VAL A 105 8.48 0.16 6.47
N ASP A 106 7.77 1.27 6.34
CA ASP A 106 6.35 1.31 5.97
C ASP A 106 6.09 1.94 4.59
N ALA A 107 7.11 2.48 3.93
CA ALA A 107 7.00 2.93 2.55
C ALA A 107 8.29 2.68 1.76
N LEU A 108 8.14 2.39 0.49
CA LEU A 108 9.22 2.13 -0.46
C LEU A 108 9.13 3.11 -1.62
N VAL A 109 10.26 3.59 -2.12
CA VAL A 109 10.38 4.45 -3.30
C VAL A 109 11.48 3.91 -4.21
N SER A 110 11.28 3.92 -5.53
CA SER A 110 12.28 3.48 -6.51
C SER A 110 12.09 4.15 -7.86
N ASP A 111 13.18 4.34 -8.58
CA ASP A 111 13.23 4.66 -10.02
C ASP A 111 13.81 3.50 -10.84
N MET A 112 13.99 2.34 -10.21
CA MET A 112 14.62 1.18 -10.84
C MET A 112 13.63 0.37 -11.67
N ASP A 113 14.03 -0.01 -12.87
CA ASP A 113 13.27 -0.93 -13.72
C ASP A 113 13.25 -2.35 -13.15
N GLN A 114 12.17 -3.08 -13.43
CA GLN A 114 11.98 -4.47 -13.04
C GLN A 114 12.05 -4.72 -11.52
N VAL A 115 11.79 -3.71 -10.70
CA VAL A 115 11.63 -3.83 -9.26
C VAL A 115 10.15 -3.75 -8.91
N CYS A 116 9.66 -4.73 -8.16
CA CYS A 116 8.30 -4.72 -7.63
C CYS A 116 8.34 -4.30 -6.15
N LEU A 117 7.91 -3.08 -5.87
CA LEU A 117 7.72 -2.59 -4.50
C LEU A 117 6.42 -3.16 -3.94
N CYS A 118 6.52 -3.89 -2.84
CA CYS A 118 5.38 -4.55 -2.21
C CYS A 118 5.15 -4.01 -0.81
N ILE A 119 3.90 -3.84 -0.45
CA ILE A 119 3.45 -3.65 0.94
C ILE A 119 2.37 -4.66 1.25
N SER A 120 2.30 -5.08 2.51
CA SER A 120 1.32 -6.06 2.97
C SER A 120 0.23 -5.35 3.76
N THR A 121 -1.03 -5.62 3.43
CA THR A 121 -2.18 -5.03 4.13
C THR A 121 -3.22 -6.09 4.46
N ALA A 122 -3.84 -5.91 5.61
CA ALA A 122 -5.07 -6.57 6.04
C ALA A 122 -5.82 -5.51 6.85
N ASP A 123 -6.66 -4.73 6.20
CA ASP A 123 -7.40 -3.53 6.65
C ASP A 123 -6.64 -2.19 6.54
N CYS A 124 -5.33 -2.13 6.77
CA CYS A 124 -4.56 -0.91 6.50
C CYS A 124 -4.65 -0.49 5.03
N ILE A 125 -4.49 0.81 4.76
CA ILE A 125 -4.66 1.37 3.42
C ILE A 125 -3.36 1.27 2.61
N PRO A 126 -3.35 0.55 1.49
CA PRO A 126 -2.25 0.64 0.53
C PRO A 126 -2.41 1.89 -0.34
N VAL A 127 -1.34 2.68 -0.45
CA VAL A 127 -1.28 3.82 -1.37
C VAL A 127 -0.12 3.61 -2.32
N LEU A 128 -0.42 3.53 -3.62
CA LEU A 128 0.57 3.40 -4.68
C LEU A 128 0.67 4.71 -5.43
N CYS A 129 1.89 5.21 -5.65
CA CYS A 129 2.15 6.45 -6.38
C CYS A 129 3.09 6.19 -7.57
N TYR A 130 2.85 6.90 -8.65
CA TYR A 130 3.70 6.90 -9.85
C TYR A 130 3.87 8.32 -10.38
N ASP A 131 5.11 8.79 -10.45
CA ASP A 131 5.48 10.01 -11.17
C ASP A 131 5.63 9.69 -12.65
N THR A 132 4.72 10.19 -13.46
CA THR A 132 4.63 9.92 -14.91
C THR A 132 5.79 10.52 -15.72
N ARG A 133 6.46 11.54 -15.18
CA ARG A 133 7.59 12.22 -15.84
C ARG A 133 8.94 11.65 -15.41
N ARG A 134 9.11 11.41 -14.12
CA ARG A 134 10.37 10.94 -13.55
C ARG A 134 10.47 9.41 -13.51
N LYS A 135 9.34 8.73 -13.79
CA LYS A 135 9.23 7.26 -13.73
C LYS A 135 9.57 6.67 -12.35
N VAL A 136 9.29 7.44 -11.29
CA VAL A 136 9.49 7.04 -9.90
C VAL A 136 8.22 6.44 -9.37
N ILE A 137 8.34 5.31 -8.69
CA ILE A 137 7.22 4.61 -8.04
C ILE A 137 7.35 4.63 -6.52
N ALA A 138 6.21 4.57 -5.84
CA ALA A 138 6.16 4.35 -4.41
C ALA A 138 5.04 3.40 -4.03
N ALA A 139 5.30 2.58 -2.98
CA ALA A 139 4.32 1.74 -2.33
C ALA A 139 4.32 2.07 -0.83
N ILE A 140 3.15 2.44 -0.30
CA ILE A 140 3.00 3.03 1.04
C ILE A 140 1.99 2.22 1.84
N HIS A 141 2.38 1.74 3.00
CA HIS A 141 1.51 1.13 4.00
C HIS A 141 0.98 2.21 4.94
N ALA A 142 -0.25 2.64 4.73
CA ALA A 142 -0.90 3.67 5.52
C ALA A 142 -1.90 3.06 6.51
N GLY A 143 -1.41 2.40 7.56
CA GLY A 143 -2.19 2.11 8.76
C GLY A 143 -2.55 3.41 9.50
N TRP A 144 -3.50 3.38 10.44
CA TRP A 144 -3.95 4.61 11.11
C TRP A 144 -2.80 5.39 11.77
N ARG A 145 -1.82 4.71 12.37
CA ARG A 145 -0.65 5.35 13.00
C ARG A 145 0.24 6.06 11.98
N GLY A 146 0.51 5.40 10.84
CA GLY A 146 1.27 6.01 9.75
C GLY A 146 0.50 7.18 9.11
N THR A 147 -0.82 7.05 8.95
CA THR A 147 -1.69 8.09 8.41
C THR A 147 -1.68 9.34 9.30
N VAL A 148 -1.85 9.19 10.62
CA VAL A 148 -1.74 10.29 11.59
C VAL A 148 -0.39 11.00 11.49
N LYS A 149 0.69 10.23 11.36
CA LYS A 149 2.07 10.74 11.24
C LYS A 149 2.43 11.21 9.83
N ARG A 150 1.45 11.30 8.91
CA ARG A 150 1.61 11.85 7.55
C ARG A 150 2.57 11.04 6.66
N ILE A 151 2.48 9.70 6.66
CA ILE A 151 3.37 8.84 5.86
C ILE A 151 3.29 9.12 4.36
N VAL A 152 2.11 9.43 3.82
CA VAL A 152 1.93 9.73 2.40
C VAL A 152 2.65 11.03 2.03
N GLU A 153 2.47 12.09 2.83
CA GLU A 153 3.16 13.37 2.63
C GLU A 153 4.69 13.19 2.69
N LYS A 154 5.19 12.47 3.71
CA LYS A 154 6.63 12.18 3.87
C LYS A 154 7.20 11.40 2.70
N THR A 155 6.43 10.48 2.13
CA THR A 155 6.85 9.72 0.96
C THR A 155 6.95 10.61 -0.27
N LEU A 156 5.95 11.46 -0.52
CA LEU A 156 5.99 12.42 -1.63
C LEU A 156 7.09 13.47 -1.45
N ASP A 157 7.35 13.92 -0.22
CA ASP A 157 8.50 14.80 0.08
C ASP A 157 9.83 14.13 -0.24
N LYS A 158 9.95 12.83 0.07
CA LYS A 158 11.13 12.04 -0.29
C LYS A 158 11.31 11.92 -1.80
N MET A 159 10.22 11.65 -2.54
CA MET A 159 10.22 11.62 -4.01
C MET A 159 10.60 12.99 -4.60
N ALA A 160 10.05 14.08 -4.05
CA ALA A 160 10.38 15.43 -4.48
C ALA A 160 11.85 15.78 -4.24
N ALA A 161 12.37 15.47 -3.05
CA ALA A 161 13.74 15.79 -2.66
C ALA A 161 14.79 15.03 -3.48
N LEU A 162 14.55 13.77 -3.81
CA LEU A 162 15.54 12.91 -4.47
C LEU A 162 15.40 12.91 -6.00
N TYR A 163 14.19 13.01 -6.52
CA TYR A 163 13.92 12.83 -7.95
C TYR A 163 13.32 14.08 -8.61
N GLY A 164 13.00 15.11 -7.82
CA GLY A 164 12.34 16.30 -8.32
C GLY A 164 10.90 16.05 -8.74
N THR A 165 10.25 15.05 -8.15
CA THR A 165 8.82 14.75 -8.36
C THR A 165 7.95 15.94 -7.99
N LYS A 166 7.00 16.28 -8.85
CA LYS A 166 5.97 17.28 -8.58
C LYS A 166 4.63 16.59 -8.39
N GLY A 167 3.84 17.02 -7.44
CA GLY A 167 2.53 16.41 -7.16
C GLY A 167 1.62 16.36 -8.40
N GLU A 168 1.66 17.38 -9.24
CA GLU A 168 0.84 17.44 -10.48
C GLU A 168 1.16 16.33 -11.50
N ASP A 169 2.37 15.75 -11.44
CA ASP A 169 2.83 14.66 -12.31
C ASP A 169 2.56 13.27 -11.72
N VAL A 170 2.08 13.20 -10.45
CA VAL A 170 1.82 11.94 -9.75
C VAL A 170 0.42 11.41 -10.07
N GLN A 171 0.34 10.13 -10.40
CA GLN A 171 -0.86 9.31 -10.35
C GLN A 171 -0.83 8.47 -9.07
N ALA A 172 -1.95 8.39 -8.36
CA ALA A 172 -2.06 7.68 -7.10
C ALA A 172 -3.27 6.76 -7.08
N TYR A 173 -3.07 5.56 -6.50
CA TYR A 173 -4.10 4.55 -6.31
C TYR A 173 -4.19 4.23 -4.82
N ILE A 174 -5.37 4.44 -4.24
CA ILE A 174 -5.69 4.06 -2.87
C ILE A 174 -6.47 2.74 -2.96
N GLY A 175 -5.81 1.65 -2.55
CA GLY A 175 -6.29 0.29 -2.73
C GLY A 175 -7.29 -0.19 -1.67
N PRO A 176 -7.64 -1.50 -1.70
CA PRO A 176 -8.53 -2.11 -0.73
C PRO A 176 -8.02 -1.95 0.71
N GLY A 177 -8.92 -1.60 1.61
CA GLY A 177 -8.64 -1.44 3.02
C GLY A 177 -9.94 -1.35 3.82
N ILE A 178 -9.87 -1.08 5.12
CA ILE A 178 -11.06 -0.99 5.95
C ILE A 178 -11.81 0.32 5.67
N SER A 179 -13.12 0.24 5.45
CA SER A 179 -13.97 1.41 5.18
C SER A 179 -14.34 2.17 6.45
N LEU A 180 -14.78 3.43 6.30
CA LEU A 180 -15.37 4.23 7.36
C LEU A 180 -16.40 3.43 8.18
N ASN A 181 -17.30 2.72 7.51
CA ASN A 181 -18.38 1.98 8.18
C ASN A 181 -17.88 0.80 9.04
N ALA A 182 -16.70 0.26 8.75
CA ALA A 182 -16.13 -0.89 9.44
C ALA A 182 -15.00 -0.52 10.42
N PHE A 183 -14.41 0.69 10.26
CA PHE A 183 -13.29 1.11 11.08
C PHE A 183 -13.75 1.89 12.32
N GLU A 184 -14.36 1.16 13.24
CA GLU A 184 -14.69 1.65 14.58
C GLU A 184 -13.42 1.80 15.41
N VAL A 185 -13.29 2.92 16.14
CA VAL A 185 -12.11 3.28 16.93
C VAL A 185 -12.52 3.87 18.30
N GLY A 186 -11.58 3.88 19.24
CA GLY A 186 -11.71 4.58 20.51
C GLY A 186 -11.44 6.08 20.38
N ASP A 187 -11.76 6.82 21.46
CA ASP A 187 -11.58 8.27 21.54
C ASP A 187 -10.09 8.64 21.31
N GLU A 188 -9.15 7.82 21.78
CA GLU A 188 -7.72 8.04 21.66
C GLU A 188 -7.23 8.10 20.19
N VAL A 189 -7.87 7.35 19.30
CA VAL A 189 -7.54 7.39 17.87
C VAL A 189 -8.13 8.65 17.23
N TYR A 190 -9.37 9.00 17.57
CA TYR A 190 -10.01 10.23 17.13
C TYR A 190 -9.18 11.46 17.52
N GLU A 191 -8.83 11.57 18.81
CA GLU A 191 -8.03 12.67 19.36
C GLU A 191 -6.65 12.76 18.68
N ALA A 192 -6.03 11.65 18.34
CA ALA A 192 -4.76 11.64 17.64
C ALA A 192 -4.87 12.25 16.23
N PHE A 193 -5.95 11.99 15.49
CA PHE A 193 -6.19 12.62 14.18
C PHE A 193 -6.51 14.11 14.31
N GLU A 194 -7.32 14.49 15.28
CA GLU A 194 -7.66 15.89 15.57
C GLU A 194 -6.39 16.69 15.94
N ALA A 195 -5.58 16.17 16.87
CA ALA A 195 -4.31 16.77 17.27
C ALA A 195 -3.29 16.88 16.13
N ALA A 196 -3.34 15.96 15.17
CA ALA A 196 -2.53 16.00 13.95
C ALA A 196 -3.07 16.98 12.88
N GLY A 197 -4.15 17.71 13.18
CA GLY A 197 -4.72 18.75 12.33
C GLY A 197 -5.48 18.22 11.11
N PHE A 198 -6.06 17.02 11.20
CA PHE A 198 -7.04 16.58 10.21
C PHE A 198 -8.38 17.29 10.42
N ASP A 199 -9.06 17.60 9.31
CA ASP A 199 -10.44 18.04 9.37
C ASP A 199 -11.35 16.85 9.70
N MET A 200 -11.73 16.73 10.98
CA MET A 200 -12.50 15.60 11.46
C MET A 200 -13.92 15.55 10.85
N ALA A 201 -14.46 16.67 10.40
CA ALA A 201 -15.74 16.70 9.70
C ALA A 201 -15.68 15.95 8.35
N CYS A 202 -14.48 15.86 7.74
CA CYS A 202 -14.29 15.18 6.48
C CYS A 202 -14.01 13.67 6.63
N ILE A 203 -13.41 13.25 7.76
CA ILE A 203 -12.89 11.89 7.92
C ILE A 203 -13.50 11.09 9.06
N ALA A 204 -14.34 11.71 9.91
CA ALA A 204 -14.89 11.04 11.07
C ALA A 204 -16.42 11.05 11.07
N ARG A 205 -17.00 10.01 11.62
CA ARG A 205 -18.41 9.91 11.95
C ARG A 205 -18.55 9.31 13.33
N ARG A 206 -19.48 9.83 14.12
CA ARG A 206 -19.83 9.26 15.42
C ARG A 206 -21.20 8.60 15.35
N ASP A 207 -21.22 7.30 15.59
CA ASP A 207 -22.41 6.52 15.90
C ASP A 207 -22.43 6.27 17.43
N GLU A 208 -22.45 5.02 17.90
CA GLU A 208 -22.16 4.71 19.32
C GLU A 208 -20.68 4.96 19.65
N LYS A 209 -19.80 4.67 18.70
CA LYS A 209 -18.36 4.95 18.74
C LYS A 209 -17.92 5.77 17.53
N TRP A 210 -16.68 6.18 17.54
CA TRP A 210 -16.08 6.85 16.40
C TRP A 210 -15.79 5.87 15.27
N HIS A 211 -15.99 6.34 14.04
CA HIS A 211 -15.57 5.70 12.81
C HIS A 211 -14.69 6.66 12.03
N LEU A 212 -13.59 6.16 11.43
CA LEU A 212 -12.67 6.99 10.66
C LEU A 212 -12.53 6.51 9.22
N ASP A 213 -12.48 7.46 8.29
CA ASP A 213 -12.22 7.23 6.87
C ASP A 213 -10.73 7.38 6.58
N LEU A 214 -10.01 6.26 6.59
CA LEU A 214 -8.59 6.25 6.27
C LEU A 214 -8.34 6.47 4.76
N TRP A 215 -9.29 6.13 3.88
CA TRP A 215 -9.14 6.43 2.46
C TRP A 215 -9.13 7.93 2.23
N GLU A 216 -10.11 8.64 2.81
CA GLU A 216 -10.20 10.09 2.70
C GLU A 216 -9.02 10.78 3.39
N ALA A 217 -8.60 10.32 4.56
CA ALA A 217 -7.45 10.86 5.28
C ALA A 217 -6.15 10.78 4.45
N ASN A 218 -5.94 9.69 3.72
CA ASN A 218 -4.78 9.55 2.82
C ASN A 218 -4.97 10.31 1.51
N ARG A 219 -6.20 10.42 0.99
CA ARG A 219 -6.50 11.26 -0.18
C ARG A 219 -6.19 12.74 0.09
N ILE A 220 -6.55 13.25 1.27
CA ILE A 220 -6.24 14.63 1.70
C ILE A 220 -4.71 14.85 1.70
N GLN A 221 -3.92 13.90 2.19
CA GLN A 221 -2.46 14.00 2.18
C GLN A 221 -1.89 14.06 0.75
N LEU A 222 -2.43 13.27 -0.19
CA LEU A 222 -2.02 13.35 -1.59
C LEU A 222 -2.32 14.74 -2.19
N LEU A 223 -3.52 15.25 -1.95
CA LEU A 223 -3.93 16.57 -2.46
C LEU A 223 -3.11 17.71 -1.85
N SER A 224 -2.76 17.64 -0.55
CA SER A 224 -1.93 18.65 0.12
C SER A 224 -0.52 18.76 -0.49
N LYS A 225 -0.04 17.68 -1.11
CA LYS A 225 1.25 17.64 -1.83
C LYS A 225 1.12 17.97 -3.33
N GLY A 226 -0.04 18.51 -3.76
CA GLY A 226 -0.27 18.95 -5.13
C GLY A 226 -0.64 17.86 -6.12
N VAL A 227 -0.95 16.64 -5.67
CA VAL A 227 -1.52 15.61 -6.54
C VAL A 227 -2.90 16.07 -6.98
N LYS A 228 -3.15 16.06 -8.28
CA LYS A 228 -4.45 16.49 -8.84
C LYS A 228 -5.55 15.51 -8.47
N LYS A 229 -6.74 16.02 -8.14
CA LYS A 229 -7.89 15.19 -7.74
C LYS A 229 -8.22 14.12 -8.80
N GLU A 230 -8.15 14.46 -10.06
CA GLU A 230 -8.40 13.55 -11.19
C GLU A 230 -7.34 12.46 -11.35
N ASN A 231 -6.18 12.63 -10.71
CA ASN A 231 -5.08 11.66 -10.69
C ASN A 231 -5.13 10.72 -9.48
N VAL A 232 -6.07 10.92 -8.56
CA VAL A 232 -6.26 10.03 -7.41
C VAL A 232 -7.44 9.11 -7.68
N GLU A 233 -7.20 7.80 -7.61
CA GLU A 233 -8.23 6.78 -7.70
C GLU A 233 -8.36 6.05 -6.36
N VAL A 234 -9.59 5.94 -5.86
CA VAL A 234 -9.91 5.19 -4.63
C VAL A 234 -10.75 3.98 -5.03
N THR A 235 -10.30 2.78 -4.66
CA THR A 235 -11.01 1.53 -5.02
C THR A 235 -12.36 1.40 -4.33
N GLY A 236 -12.50 1.93 -3.12
CA GLY A 236 -13.72 1.80 -2.32
C GLY A 236 -14.05 0.37 -1.88
N ILE A 237 -13.09 -0.56 -1.97
CA ILE A 237 -13.28 -1.96 -1.59
C ILE A 237 -12.91 -2.15 -0.12
N CYS A 238 -13.91 -2.43 0.71
CA CYS A 238 -13.71 -2.70 2.13
C CYS A 238 -13.25 -4.14 2.36
N THR A 239 -12.04 -4.32 2.89
CA THR A 239 -11.46 -5.64 3.18
C THR A 239 -12.25 -6.39 4.26
N TYR A 240 -12.76 -5.68 5.27
CA TYR A 240 -13.61 -6.26 6.32
C TYR A 240 -14.93 -6.81 5.77
N GLN A 241 -15.57 -6.12 4.83
CA GLN A 241 -16.82 -6.56 4.21
C GLN A 241 -16.58 -7.64 3.14
N ASN A 242 -15.45 -7.54 2.42
CA ASN A 242 -15.07 -8.49 1.36
C ASN A 242 -13.97 -9.45 1.84
N TYR A 243 -14.08 -9.96 3.05
CA TYR A 243 -13.09 -10.86 3.68
C TYR A 243 -12.93 -12.21 2.96
N THR A 244 -13.85 -12.56 2.09
CA THR A 244 -13.71 -13.72 1.18
C THR A 244 -12.67 -13.49 0.10
N ASP A 245 -12.50 -12.23 -0.31
CA ASP A 245 -11.61 -11.84 -1.40
C ASP A 245 -10.29 -11.22 -0.90
N PHE A 246 -10.30 -10.61 0.30
CA PHE A 246 -9.15 -9.93 0.89
C PHE A 246 -8.91 -10.37 2.33
N PHE A 247 -7.66 -10.27 2.77
CA PHE A 247 -7.35 -10.47 4.18
C PHE A 247 -7.86 -9.28 5.02
N SER A 248 -8.38 -9.58 6.22
CA SER A 248 -8.83 -8.57 7.17
C SER A 248 -8.38 -8.96 8.58
N ALA A 249 -7.55 -8.13 9.20
CA ALA A 249 -7.09 -8.33 10.58
C ALA A 249 -8.23 -8.15 11.61
N ARG A 250 -9.23 -7.34 11.28
CA ARG A 250 -10.42 -7.12 12.12
C ARG A 250 -11.35 -8.34 12.15
N ARG A 251 -11.19 -9.28 11.20
CA ARG A 251 -11.99 -10.51 11.08
C ARG A 251 -11.32 -11.73 11.70
N LEU A 252 -10.00 -11.69 11.99
CA LEU A 252 -9.22 -12.81 12.52
C LEU A 252 -9.39 -12.99 14.04
#